data_625362a5bb0aa5829dfd149648925300
#
_entry.id   625362a5bb0aa5829dfd149648925300
#
_cell.length_a   1.000
_cell.length_b   1.000
_cell.length_c   1.000
_cell.angle_alpha   90.00
_cell.angle_beta   90.00
_cell.angle_gamma   90.00
#
_symmetry.space_group_name_H-M   'P 1'
#
loop_
_entity.id
_entity.type
_entity.pdbx_description
1 polymer ?
#
loop_
_entity_poly.entity_id
_entity_poly.type
_entity_poly.pdbx_seq_one_letter_code
_entity_poly.pdbx_strand_id
1 'polypeptide(L)'
;MDTSDKEYLKKEGYPLMKGAAQFCKAWLVSDKNDNLITSPATSPENQYKLENGFEGATLYGGTADLAMIRECFDKTIKASKVLNIDADFRAQLERDIARLHPYQIGKKGNLQEWYFDWDDKDTKHRHQSHLFGLFPGNHITPSKTPELALACKNTLEMKGDETTGLSKGWRINLWARLWDGNRAYKMFRELLRYVDPDGKKTEKPRRGGGTYPNLFDAHPPFQIDGNFGGTAAIVEMLVQSNENEIRLLPALPDAWDSGTIKGIYARGGFELELYWNNKRLDKLIISSKLGGKSTLIYGNQTKVIQLKKGEIQDILW
;
A
#
# COMPACT_ATOMS: atom_id res chain seq x y z
N MET A 1 -11.82 -4.59 -7.94
CA MET A 1 -11.97 -5.91 -8.57
C MET A 1 -11.79 -5.71 -10.06
N ASP A 2 -10.76 -6.31 -10.61
CA ASP A 2 -10.37 -6.05 -11.99
C ASP A 2 -11.22 -6.87 -12.98
N THR A 3 -11.81 -7.97 -12.53
CA THR A 3 -12.65 -8.85 -13.34
C THR A 3 -14.14 -8.56 -13.26
N SER A 4 -14.61 -7.84 -12.24
CA SER A 4 -16.03 -7.60 -11.92
C SER A 4 -16.88 -8.88 -11.87
N ASP A 5 -16.27 -10.02 -11.51
CA ASP A 5 -16.94 -11.31 -11.38
C ASP A 5 -17.87 -11.32 -10.15
N LYS A 6 -19.14 -11.04 -10.39
CA LYS A 6 -20.16 -11.00 -9.32
C LYS A 6 -20.49 -12.37 -8.75
N GLU A 7 -20.37 -13.43 -9.55
CA GLU A 7 -20.65 -14.79 -9.09
C GLU A 7 -19.57 -15.27 -8.11
N TYR A 8 -18.30 -15.06 -8.46
CA TYR A 8 -17.20 -15.30 -7.54
C TYR A 8 -17.32 -14.44 -6.27
N LEU A 9 -17.61 -13.14 -6.44
CA LEU A 9 -17.80 -12.25 -5.30
C LEU A 9 -18.91 -12.76 -4.36
N LYS A 10 -20.03 -13.23 -4.92
CA LYS A 10 -21.18 -13.70 -4.13
C LYS A 10 -20.90 -15.02 -3.41
N LYS A 11 -20.27 -15.98 -4.11
CA LYS A 11 -20.07 -17.34 -3.62
C LYS A 11 -18.89 -17.47 -2.68
N GLU A 12 -17.77 -16.80 -2.99
CA GLU A 12 -16.50 -16.96 -2.29
C GLU A 12 -16.03 -15.67 -1.58
N GLY A 13 -15.95 -14.57 -2.34
CA GLY A 13 -15.32 -13.35 -1.85
C GLY A 13 -16.08 -12.70 -0.69
N TYR A 14 -17.38 -12.49 -0.85
CA TYR A 14 -18.18 -11.80 0.16
C TYR A 14 -18.33 -12.56 1.48
N PRO A 15 -18.58 -13.89 1.51
CA PRO A 15 -18.58 -14.65 2.76
C PRO A 15 -17.29 -14.52 3.57
N LEU A 16 -16.13 -14.58 2.91
CA LEU A 16 -14.83 -14.40 3.57
C LEU A 16 -14.66 -12.97 4.11
N MET A 17 -15.00 -11.95 3.31
CA MET A 17 -14.92 -10.54 3.71
C MET A 17 -15.87 -10.25 4.88
N LYS A 18 -17.10 -10.78 4.84
CA LYS A 18 -18.09 -10.63 5.92
C LYS A 18 -17.59 -11.27 7.21
N GLY A 19 -17.06 -12.49 7.14
CA GLY A 19 -16.49 -13.19 8.30
C GLY A 19 -15.32 -12.41 8.93
N ALA A 20 -14.42 -11.90 8.11
CA ALA A 20 -13.33 -11.03 8.58
C ALA A 20 -13.86 -9.74 9.22
N ALA A 21 -14.84 -9.08 8.60
CA ALA A 21 -15.45 -7.87 9.15
C ALA A 21 -16.18 -8.14 10.49
N GLN A 22 -16.85 -9.29 10.63
CA GLN A 22 -17.47 -9.69 11.88
C GLN A 22 -16.44 -9.91 13.00
N PHE A 23 -15.34 -10.57 12.69
CA PHE A 23 -14.22 -10.72 13.62
C PHE A 23 -13.65 -9.35 14.04
N CYS A 24 -13.32 -8.50 13.08
CA CYS A 24 -12.81 -7.17 13.35
C CYS A 24 -13.77 -6.37 14.26
N LYS A 25 -15.08 -6.41 13.95
CA LYS A 25 -16.11 -5.73 14.74
C LYS A 25 -16.18 -6.25 16.18
N ALA A 26 -16.06 -7.56 16.38
CA ALA A 26 -16.08 -8.17 17.71
C ALA A 26 -14.84 -7.85 18.55
N TRP A 27 -13.73 -7.51 17.90
CA TRP A 27 -12.48 -7.13 18.56
C TRP A 27 -12.42 -5.66 18.97
N LEU A 28 -13.26 -4.81 18.36
CA LEU A 28 -13.29 -3.38 18.65
C LEU A 28 -13.96 -3.10 20.01
N VAL A 29 -13.34 -2.19 20.77
CA VAL A 29 -13.86 -1.62 22.02
C VAL A 29 -13.82 -0.09 21.94
N SER A 30 -14.63 0.62 22.74
CA SER A 30 -14.57 2.08 22.82
C SER A 30 -13.44 2.53 23.72
N ASP A 31 -12.70 3.55 23.29
CA ASP A 31 -11.78 4.30 24.15
C ASP A 31 -12.55 5.36 24.99
N LYS A 32 -11.83 6.12 25.81
CA LYS A 32 -12.39 7.18 26.64
C LYS A 32 -13.05 8.34 25.86
N ASN A 33 -12.78 8.45 24.58
CA ASN A 33 -13.31 9.49 23.68
C ASN A 33 -14.41 8.93 22.76
N ASP A 34 -14.88 7.71 23.03
CA ASP A 34 -15.85 6.95 22.22
C ASP A 34 -15.35 6.58 20.82
N ASN A 35 -14.03 6.64 20.56
CA ASN A 35 -13.48 6.05 19.36
C ASN A 35 -13.37 4.54 19.50
N LEU A 36 -13.52 3.82 18.39
CA LEU A 36 -13.31 2.38 18.34
C LEU A 36 -11.82 2.06 18.16
N ILE A 37 -11.31 1.20 19.02
CA ILE A 37 -9.92 0.73 19.03
C ILE A 37 -9.86 -0.77 19.22
N THR A 38 -8.75 -1.40 18.86
CA THR A 38 -8.46 -2.81 19.16
C THR A 38 -7.88 -2.97 20.57
N SER A 39 -8.27 -4.03 21.28
CA SER A 39 -7.68 -4.37 22.59
C SER A 39 -7.79 -5.88 22.85
N PRO A 40 -6.66 -6.59 23.10
CA PRO A 40 -5.27 -6.11 23.00
C PRO A 40 -4.85 -5.84 21.56
N ALA A 41 -3.74 -5.13 21.37
CA ALA A 41 -3.12 -4.84 20.09
C ALA A 41 -1.60 -4.98 20.17
N THR A 42 -0.96 -5.20 19.02
CA THR A 42 0.50 -5.15 18.87
C THR A 42 0.85 -4.45 17.56
N SER A 43 2.08 -3.93 17.45
CA SER A 43 2.63 -3.57 16.14
C SER A 43 3.80 -4.50 15.84
N PRO A 44 3.57 -5.52 15.00
CA PRO A 44 4.58 -6.55 14.77
C PRO A 44 5.83 -5.98 14.06
N GLU A 45 6.95 -6.31 14.48
CA GLU A 45 7.47 -7.00 15.69
C GLU A 45 8.25 -5.98 16.54
N ASN A 46 7.81 -4.70 16.50
CA ASN A 46 8.46 -3.60 17.19
C ASN A 46 7.99 -3.53 18.65
N GLN A 47 8.67 -2.74 19.43
CA GLN A 47 8.36 -2.42 20.82
C GLN A 47 8.35 -0.91 21.01
N TYR A 48 7.45 -0.42 21.86
CA TYR A 48 7.47 0.97 22.29
C TYR A 48 8.38 1.14 23.50
N LYS A 49 8.84 2.37 23.71
CA LYS A 49 9.63 2.77 24.86
C LYS A 49 9.02 4.00 25.51
N LEU A 50 8.78 3.91 26.80
CA LEU A 50 8.29 5.02 27.62
C LEU A 50 9.45 5.88 28.15
N GLU A 51 9.13 7.10 28.56
CA GLU A 51 10.13 8.04 29.12
C GLU A 51 10.84 7.49 30.40
N ASN A 52 10.14 6.67 31.18
CA ASN A 52 10.70 5.99 32.34
C ASN A 52 11.59 4.79 32.00
N GLY A 53 11.81 4.53 30.71
CA GLY A 53 12.63 3.42 30.21
C GLY A 53 11.93 2.08 30.08
N PHE A 54 10.64 1.97 30.44
CA PHE A 54 9.87 0.74 30.23
C PHE A 54 9.70 0.47 28.72
N GLU A 55 9.86 -0.79 28.33
CA GLU A 55 9.68 -1.28 26.97
C GLU A 55 8.55 -2.30 26.92
N GLY A 56 7.66 -2.20 25.93
CA GLY A 56 6.52 -3.10 25.77
C GLY A 56 6.14 -3.34 24.32
N ALA A 57 5.48 -4.47 24.07
CA ALA A 57 4.99 -4.84 22.73
C ALA A 57 3.45 -4.85 22.65
N THR A 58 2.79 -5.09 23.78
CA THR A 58 1.33 -5.19 23.85
C THR A 58 0.71 -3.89 24.35
N LEU A 59 -0.31 -3.42 23.64
CA LEU A 59 -1.04 -2.20 23.96
C LEU A 59 -2.50 -2.33 23.49
N TYR A 60 -3.15 -1.23 23.19
CA TYR A 60 -4.44 -1.12 22.50
C TYR A 60 -4.38 -0.03 21.41
N GLY A 61 -5.27 -0.11 20.42
CA GLY A 61 -5.43 0.92 19.40
C GLY A 61 -4.20 1.11 18.49
N GLY A 62 -3.49 0.02 18.17
CA GLY A 62 -2.37 0.08 17.23
C GLY A 62 -2.79 0.54 15.84
N THR A 63 -2.04 1.47 15.24
CA THR A 63 -2.37 2.07 13.94
C THR A 63 -2.47 1.02 12.83
N ALA A 64 -1.63 -0.03 12.86
CA ALA A 64 -1.65 -1.10 11.86
C ALA A 64 -2.99 -1.85 11.86
N ASP A 65 -3.47 -2.26 13.05
CA ASP A 65 -4.74 -2.97 13.18
C ASP A 65 -5.90 -2.13 12.68
N LEU A 66 -5.96 -0.87 13.10
CA LEU A 66 -7.03 0.05 12.72
C LEU A 66 -7.02 0.36 11.22
N ALA A 67 -5.85 0.44 10.60
CA ALA A 67 -5.72 0.60 9.16
C ALA A 67 -6.27 -0.61 8.39
N MET A 68 -5.93 -1.84 8.82
CA MET A 68 -6.44 -3.07 8.21
C MET A 68 -7.94 -3.23 8.43
N ILE A 69 -8.45 -2.91 9.60
CA ILE A 69 -9.90 -2.94 9.90
C ILE A 69 -10.65 -1.94 9.03
N ARG A 70 -10.14 -0.72 8.88
CA ARG A 70 -10.72 0.30 7.99
C ARG A 70 -10.83 -0.21 6.56
N GLU A 71 -9.77 -0.81 6.03
CA GLU A 71 -9.78 -1.40 4.68
C GLU A 71 -10.76 -2.56 4.58
N CYS A 72 -10.78 -3.47 5.56
CA CYS A 72 -11.71 -4.60 5.61
C CYS A 72 -13.17 -4.14 5.58
N PHE A 73 -13.53 -3.17 6.41
CA PHE A 73 -14.89 -2.62 6.46
C PHE A 73 -15.26 -1.92 5.16
N ASP A 74 -14.39 -1.04 4.62
CA ASP A 74 -14.62 -0.34 3.36
C ASP A 74 -14.89 -1.32 2.20
N LYS A 75 -14.05 -2.34 2.06
CA LYS A 75 -14.22 -3.35 1.00
C LYS A 75 -15.47 -4.20 1.20
N THR A 76 -15.82 -4.56 2.43
CA THR A 76 -17.04 -5.31 2.74
C THR A 76 -18.29 -4.48 2.43
N ILE A 77 -18.30 -3.20 2.78
CA ILE A 77 -19.37 -2.25 2.44
C ILE A 77 -19.54 -2.17 0.92
N LYS A 78 -18.46 -2.01 0.16
CA LYS A 78 -18.49 -1.93 -1.29
C LYS A 78 -18.99 -3.22 -1.92
N ALA A 79 -18.53 -4.36 -1.45
CA ALA A 79 -18.99 -5.67 -1.92
C ALA A 79 -20.48 -5.88 -1.63
N SER A 80 -20.96 -5.53 -0.45
CA SER A 80 -22.38 -5.55 -0.08
C SER A 80 -23.24 -4.68 -1.02
N LYS A 81 -22.76 -3.47 -1.37
CA LYS A 81 -23.42 -2.56 -2.31
C LYS A 81 -23.52 -3.17 -3.72
N VAL A 82 -22.41 -3.75 -4.22
CA VAL A 82 -22.36 -4.40 -5.56
C VAL A 82 -23.31 -5.58 -5.64
N LEU A 83 -23.43 -6.37 -4.57
CA LEU A 83 -24.31 -7.54 -4.50
C LEU A 83 -25.74 -7.20 -4.08
N ASN A 84 -25.97 -6.00 -3.56
CA ASN A 84 -27.23 -5.53 -2.99
C ASN A 84 -27.76 -6.45 -1.88
N ILE A 85 -26.90 -6.83 -0.92
CA ILE A 85 -27.21 -7.71 0.21
C ILE A 85 -26.73 -7.08 1.53
N ASP A 86 -27.21 -7.63 2.66
CA ASP A 86 -26.79 -7.32 4.03
C ASP A 86 -26.79 -5.80 4.36
N ALA A 87 -27.86 -5.09 4.00
CA ALA A 87 -27.97 -3.64 4.17
C ALA A 87 -27.78 -3.19 5.64
N ASP A 88 -28.32 -3.94 6.60
CA ASP A 88 -28.21 -3.62 8.04
C ASP A 88 -26.77 -3.80 8.54
N PHE A 89 -26.10 -4.86 8.13
CA PHE A 89 -24.69 -5.08 8.48
C PHE A 89 -23.79 -4.00 7.86
N ARG A 90 -24.06 -3.66 6.60
CA ARG A 90 -23.37 -2.54 5.94
C ARG A 90 -23.51 -1.23 6.70
N ALA A 91 -24.74 -0.87 7.12
CA ALA A 91 -24.99 0.34 7.89
C ALA A 91 -24.27 0.34 9.26
N GLN A 92 -24.09 -0.84 9.87
CA GLN A 92 -23.26 -0.96 11.09
C GLN A 92 -21.79 -0.66 10.78
N LEU A 93 -21.23 -1.27 9.74
CA LEU A 93 -19.82 -1.03 9.35
C LEU A 93 -19.57 0.43 8.97
N GLU A 94 -20.51 1.10 8.29
CA GLU A 94 -20.42 2.53 7.96
C GLU A 94 -20.35 3.40 9.24
N ARG A 95 -21.14 3.08 10.27
CA ARG A 95 -21.04 3.76 11.58
C ARG A 95 -19.73 3.46 12.29
N ASP A 96 -19.29 2.21 12.26
CA ASP A 96 -18.06 1.80 12.94
C ASP A 96 -16.81 2.45 12.31
N ILE A 97 -16.73 2.55 10.96
CA ILE A 97 -15.63 3.27 10.28
C ILE A 97 -15.53 4.72 10.75
N ALA A 98 -16.66 5.41 10.89
CA ALA A 98 -16.67 6.80 11.31
C ALA A 98 -16.17 6.99 12.75
N ARG A 99 -16.23 5.94 13.58
CA ARG A 99 -15.76 5.93 14.97
C ARG A 99 -14.35 5.36 15.15
N LEU A 100 -13.76 4.73 14.14
CA LEU A 100 -12.38 4.22 14.27
C LEU A 100 -11.43 5.36 14.64
N HIS A 101 -10.60 5.12 15.65
CA HIS A 101 -9.58 6.08 16.07
C HIS A 101 -8.79 6.57 14.85
N PRO A 102 -8.68 7.90 14.61
CA PRO A 102 -8.08 8.44 13.42
C PRO A 102 -6.55 8.28 13.42
N TYR A 103 -5.95 8.32 12.23
CA TYR A 103 -4.50 8.44 12.10
C TYR A 103 -3.99 9.67 12.84
N GLN A 104 -2.87 9.53 13.56
CA GLN A 104 -2.25 10.61 14.31
C GLN A 104 -0.85 10.91 13.76
N ILE A 105 -0.47 12.20 13.79
CA ILE A 105 0.89 12.64 13.49
C ILE A 105 1.60 12.87 14.82
N GLY A 106 2.74 12.21 15.01
CA GLY A 106 3.53 12.28 16.23
C GLY A 106 4.38 13.56 16.33
N LYS A 107 4.95 13.79 17.50
CA LYS A 107 5.84 14.93 17.83
C LYS A 107 7.06 15.07 16.91
N LYS A 108 7.46 14.00 16.24
CA LYS A 108 8.55 13.98 15.25
C LYS A 108 8.07 14.20 13.81
N GLY A 109 6.78 14.51 13.61
CA GLY A 109 6.15 14.64 12.30
C GLY A 109 5.96 13.31 11.57
N ASN A 110 6.15 12.18 12.22
CA ASN A 110 5.94 10.83 11.74
C ASN A 110 4.46 10.40 11.86
N LEU A 111 4.03 9.40 11.10
CA LEU A 111 2.77 8.73 11.39
C LEU A 111 2.94 7.90 12.67
N GLN A 112 2.06 8.11 13.67
CA GLN A 112 2.15 7.35 14.92
C GLN A 112 1.92 5.86 14.67
N GLU A 113 2.80 5.02 15.21
CA GLU A 113 2.67 3.57 15.21
C GLU A 113 1.77 3.08 16.37
N TRP A 114 1.92 3.75 17.52
CA TRP A 114 1.27 3.42 18.77
C TRP A 114 0.08 4.34 19.04
N TYR A 115 -0.84 3.92 19.91
CA TYR A 115 -1.99 4.74 20.32
C TYR A 115 -1.57 6.07 20.96
N PHE A 116 -0.50 6.03 21.75
CA PHE A 116 0.15 7.23 22.29
C PHE A 116 1.38 7.58 21.47
N ASP A 117 1.82 8.83 21.54
CA ASP A 117 3.03 9.32 20.86
C ASP A 117 4.31 8.85 21.60
N TRP A 118 4.43 7.53 21.77
CA TRP A 118 5.60 6.88 22.36
C TRP A 118 6.71 6.71 21.33
N ASP A 119 7.94 6.62 21.84
CA ASP A 119 9.08 6.33 21.00
C ASP A 119 9.17 4.84 20.66
N ASP A 120 9.72 4.53 19.51
CA ASP A 120 10.09 3.17 19.14
C ASP A 120 11.34 2.75 19.92
N LYS A 121 11.39 1.51 20.42
CA LYS A 121 12.62 0.91 20.94
C LYS A 121 13.67 0.81 19.84
N ASP A 122 13.29 0.39 18.65
CA ASP A 122 14.12 0.37 17.44
C ASP A 122 13.48 1.24 16.35
N THR A 123 13.94 2.49 16.28
CA THR A 123 13.48 3.45 15.26
C THR A 123 13.77 3.00 13.82
N LYS A 124 14.74 2.09 13.64
CA LYS A 124 15.12 1.52 12.35
C LYS A 124 14.56 0.12 12.13
N HIS A 125 13.61 -0.29 12.96
CA HIS A 125 12.98 -1.60 12.83
C HIS A 125 12.52 -1.86 11.38
N ARG A 126 12.73 -3.10 10.92
CA ARG A 126 12.46 -3.49 9.53
C ARG A 126 10.99 -3.38 9.14
N HIS A 127 10.06 -3.54 10.08
CA HIS A 127 8.63 -3.43 9.81
C HIS A 127 8.15 -1.99 9.89
N GLN A 128 7.15 -1.69 9.10
CA GLN A 128 6.42 -0.41 9.05
C GLN A 128 4.91 -0.65 8.91
N SER A 129 4.37 -1.55 9.74
CA SER A 129 2.99 -2.04 9.65
C SER A 129 1.94 -0.92 9.73
N HIS A 130 2.22 0.15 10.48
CA HIS A 130 1.36 1.33 10.59
C HIS A 130 1.25 2.13 9.28
N LEU A 131 2.14 1.93 8.30
CA LEU A 131 2.03 2.53 6.97
C LEU A 131 1.09 1.78 6.02
N PHE A 132 0.38 0.74 6.50
CA PHE A 132 -0.60 -0.02 5.70
C PHE A 132 -1.60 0.90 4.99
N GLY A 133 -2.04 1.98 5.64
CA GLY A 133 -2.99 2.93 5.05
C GLY A 133 -2.49 3.65 3.80
N LEU A 134 -1.16 3.76 3.63
CA LEU A 134 -0.53 4.27 2.41
C LEU A 134 -0.43 3.16 1.35
N PHE A 135 0.10 1.99 1.71
CA PHE A 135 0.19 0.81 0.86
C PHE A 135 0.20 -0.49 1.71
N PRO A 136 -0.63 -1.50 1.37
CA PRO A 136 -1.50 -1.64 0.19
C PRO A 136 -2.86 -0.92 0.28
N GLY A 137 -3.21 -0.32 1.42
CA GLY A 137 -4.38 0.53 1.55
C GLY A 137 -4.34 1.77 0.65
N ASN A 138 -5.43 2.53 0.65
CA ASN A 138 -5.57 3.78 -0.10
C ASN A 138 -6.17 4.90 0.75
N HIS A 139 -6.03 4.80 2.07
CA HIS A 139 -6.56 5.81 3.00
C HIS A 139 -5.70 7.06 3.02
N ILE A 140 -4.39 6.88 2.82
CA ILE A 140 -3.39 7.94 2.81
C ILE A 140 -2.89 8.10 1.38
N THR A 141 -3.01 9.31 0.84
CA THR A 141 -2.54 9.67 -0.50
C THR A 141 -2.02 11.10 -0.51
N PRO A 142 -0.99 11.42 -1.34
CA PRO A 142 -0.48 12.78 -1.45
C PRO A 142 -1.54 13.81 -1.91
N SER A 143 -2.55 13.35 -2.68
CA SER A 143 -3.61 14.23 -3.21
C SER A 143 -4.76 14.50 -2.23
N LYS A 144 -5.14 13.53 -1.40
CA LYS A 144 -6.35 13.63 -0.55
C LYS A 144 -6.02 13.87 0.93
N THR A 145 -4.85 13.40 1.37
CA THR A 145 -4.38 13.49 2.76
C THR A 145 -2.90 13.88 2.81
N PRO A 146 -2.53 15.06 2.28
CA PRO A 146 -1.12 15.44 2.09
C PRO A 146 -0.33 15.48 3.40
N GLU A 147 -0.94 15.88 4.51
CA GLU A 147 -0.28 15.90 5.83
C GLU A 147 0.06 14.49 6.33
N LEU A 148 -0.87 13.54 6.19
CA LEU A 148 -0.61 12.14 6.53
C LEU A 148 0.42 11.50 5.58
N ALA A 149 0.39 11.85 4.29
CA ALA A 149 1.39 11.40 3.33
C ALA A 149 2.79 11.94 3.70
N LEU A 150 2.90 13.20 4.12
CA LEU A 150 4.15 13.75 4.63
C LEU A 150 4.61 13.04 5.90
N ALA A 151 3.70 12.73 6.81
CA ALA A 151 4.02 11.98 8.02
C ALA A 151 4.53 10.55 7.71
N CYS A 152 3.96 9.88 6.71
CA CYS A 152 4.47 8.61 6.19
C CYS A 152 5.88 8.74 5.61
N LYS A 153 6.14 9.81 4.84
CA LYS A 153 7.47 10.12 4.31
C LYS A 153 8.49 10.29 5.44
N ASN A 154 8.16 11.10 6.44
CA ASN A 154 9.03 11.30 7.61
C ASN A 154 9.30 9.98 8.34
N THR A 155 8.29 9.13 8.50
CA THR A 155 8.48 7.78 9.07
C THR A 155 9.50 6.96 8.28
N LEU A 156 9.39 6.94 6.93
CA LEU A 156 10.30 6.20 6.07
C LEU A 156 11.73 6.76 6.14
N GLU A 157 11.90 8.06 6.21
CA GLU A 157 13.20 8.71 6.36
C GLU A 157 13.85 8.37 7.69
N MET A 158 13.09 8.36 8.78
CA MET A 158 13.56 7.96 10.11
C MET A 158 14.00 6.49 10.15
N LYS A 159 13.23 5.59 9.51
CA LYS A 159 13.56 4.17 9.43
C LYS A 159 14.75 3.90 8.49
N GLY A 160 15.05 4.79 7.54
CA GLY A 160 16.17 4.69 6.61
C GLY A 160 15.99 3.62 5.52
N ASP A 161 17.02 3.40 4.72
CA ASP A 161 16.98 2.48 3.56
C ASP A 161 17.59 1.11 3.84
N GLU A 162 18.44 1.01 4.85
CA GLU A 162 19.10 -0.24 5.18
C GLU A 162 18.15 -1.17 5.95
N THR A 163 17.70 -2.22 5.26
CA THR A 163 16.71 -3.16 5.80
C THR A 163 16.72 -4.49 5.05
N THR A 164 15.88 -5.45 5.46
CA THR A 164 15.75 -6.79 4.91
C THR A 164 14.98 -6.81 3.59
N GLY A 165 15.01 -7.93 2.86
CA GLY A 165 14.40 -8.08 1.55
C GLY A 165 12.89 -7.79 1.51
N LEU A 166 12.08 -8.46 2.36
CA LEU A 166 10.65 -8.15 2.52
C LEU A 166 10.41 -6.65 2.73
N SER A 167 11.16 -6.07 3.67
CA SER A 167 11.01 -4.67 4.02
C SER A 167 11.38 -3.73 2.87
N LYS A 168 12.41 -4.08 2.09
CA LYS A 168 12.76 -3.32 0.87
C LYS A 168 11.63 -3.39 -0.15
N GLY A 169 11.12 -4.59 -0.43
CA GLY A 169 9.98 -4.77 -1.34
C GLY A 169 8.79 -3.89 -0.94
N TRP A 170 8.47 -3.82 0.36
CA TRP A 170 7.38 -2.97 0.83
C TRP A 170 7.74 -1.47 0.74
N ARG A 171 8.94 -1.05 1.15
CA ARG A 171 9.36 0.37 1.11
C ARG A 171 9.40 0.93 -0.31
N ILE A 172 9.73 0.12 -1.32
CA ILE A 172 9.66 0.55 -2.73
C ILE A 172 8.23 0.97 -3.08
N ASN A 173 7.23 0.15 -2.72
CA ASN A 173 5.82 0.46 -2.94
C ASN A 173 5.37 1.72 -2.17
N LEU A 174 5.81 1.89 -0.92
CA LEU A 174 5.49 3.07 -0.11
C LEU A 174 6.06 4.34 -0.74
N TRP A 175 7.32 4.33 -1.21
CA TRP A 175 7.91 5.46 -1.94
C TRP A 175 7.20 5.73 -3.27
N ALA A 176 6.80 4.67 -4.01
CA ALA A 176 6.00 4.82 -5.23
C ALA A 176 4.65 5.49 -4.94
N ARG A 177 3.98 5.14 -3.82
CA ARG A 177 2.72 5.77 -3.39
C ARG A 177 2.87 7.21 -2.90
N LEU A 178 4.05 7.59 -2.46
CA LEU A 178 4.41 8.98 -2.16
C LEU A 178 4.86 9.76 -3.41
N TRP A 179 4.85 9.14 -4.57
CA TRP A 179 5.29 9.67 -5.86
C TRP A 179 6.76 10.07 -5.91
N ASP A 180 7.58 9.46 -5.06
CA ASP A 180 9.04 9.61 -5.09
C ASP A 180 9.68 8.46 -5.88
N GLY A 181 9.67 8.60 -7.21
CA GLY A 181 10.20 7.58 -8.13
C GLY A 181 11.69 7.35 -7.98
N ASN A 182 12.46 8.39 -7.71
CA ASN A 182 13.92 8.26 -7.54
C ASN A 182 14.25 7.47 -6.27
N ARG A 183 13.52 7.70 -5.18
CA ARG A 183 13.72 6.95 -3.95
C ARG A 183 13.25 5.49 -4.08
N ALA A 184 12.11 5.27 -4.73
CA ALA A 184 11.61 3.94 -5.05
C ALA A 184 12.64 3.16 -5.90
N TYR A 185 13.18 3.77 -6.95
CA TYR A 185 14.18 3.16 -7.82
C TYR A 185 15.49 2.86 -7.08
N LYS A 186 15.97 3.77 -6.24
CA LYS A 186 17.13 3.52 -5.37
C LYS A 186 16.92 2.26 -4.52
N MET A 187 15.78 2.16 -3.85
CA MET A 187 15.44 0.99 -3.03
C MET A 187 15.31 -0.29 -3.85
N PHE A 188 14.75 -0.20 -5.06
CA PHE A 188 14.65 -1.33 -5.98
C PHE A 188 16.05 -1.85 -6.36
N ARG A 189 16.98 -0.97 -6.67
CA ARG A 189 18.38 -1.37 -6.93
C ARG A 189 19.05 -2.01 -5.72
N GLU A 190 18.73 -1.54 -4.52
CA GLU A 190 19.22 -2.15 -3.28
C GLU A 190 18.63 -3.56 -3.05
N LEU A 191 17.38 -3.80 -3.48
CA LEU A 191 16.76 -5.14 -3.46
C LEU A 191 17.46 -6.10 -4.41
N LEU A 192 17.93 -5.62 -5.57
CA LEU A 192 18.62 -6.44 -6.57
C LEU A 192 20.12 -6.64 -6.29
N ARG A 193 20.64 -6.16 -5.17
CA ARG A 193 22.03 -6.39 -4.83
C ARG A 193 22.31 -7.84 -4.51
N TYR A 194 23.40 -8.34 -5.06
CA TYR A 194 23.86 -9.72 -4.82
C TYR A 194 24.12 -9.99 -3.33
N VAL A 195 23.63 -11.13 -2.87
CA VAL A 195 23.89 -11.69 -1.53
C VAL A 195 24.52 -13.06 -1.70
N ASP A 196 25.68 -13.25 -1.07
CA ASP A 196 26.35 -14.56 -1.04
C ASP A 196 25.57 -15.53 -0.15
N PRO A 197 25.07 -16.66 -0.67
CA PRO A 197 24.33 -17.64 0.12
C PRO A 197 25.14 -18.25 1.27
N ASP A 198 26.47 -18.30 1.13
CA ASP A 198 27.38 -18.86 2.13
C ASP A 198 27.86 -17.83 3.16
N GLY A 199 27.54 -16.58 2.95
CA GLY A 199 27.93 -15.49 3.87
C GLY A 199 29.43 -15.20 3.96
N LYS A 200 30.26 -15.81 3.08
CA LYS A 200 31.73 -15.84 3.21
C LYS A 200 32.47 -14.70 2.50
N LYS A 201 31.80 -13.97 1.61
CA LYS A 201 32.47 -13.05 0.67
C LYS A 201 32.22 -11.56 0.90
N THR A 202 31.64 -11.15 2.00
CA THR A 202 31.42 -9.74 2.26
C THR A 202 32.28 -9.25 3.42
N GLU A 203 33.23 -8.35 3.16
CA GLU A 203 34.06 -7.69 4.17
C GLU A 203 33.27 -6.84 5.19
N LYS A 204 31.99 -6.61 4.93
CA LYS A 204 31.05 -5.96 5.85
C LYS A 204 29.74 -6.76 5.88
N PRO A 205 29.40 -7.38 7.01
CA PRO A 205 28.08 -8.00 7.17
C PRO A 205 27.02 -6.91 7.01
N ARG A 206 26.28 -6.94 5.91
CA ARG A 206 25.15 -6.05 5.70
C ARG A 206 23.99 -6.54 6.56
N ARG A 207 23.28 -5.64 7.21
CA ARG A 207 22.00 -5.94 7.82
C ARG A 207 20.97 -6.22 6.70
N GLY A 208 21.00 -7.45 6.19
CA GLY A 208 19.95 -8.04 5.36
C GLY A 208 19.78 -7.49 3.94
N GLY A 209 18.97 -8.19 3.20
CA GLY A 209 18.25 -7.76 2.02
C GLY A 209 19.04 -7.58 0.72
N GLY A 210 18.70 -8.42 -0.24
CA GLY A 210 19.23 -8.39 -1.60
C GLY A 210 18.67 -9.54 -2.39
N THR A 211 19.45 -10.06 -3.33
CA THR A 211 19.05 -11.13 -4.24
C THR A 211 20.11 -12.20 -4.29
N TYR A 212 19.72 -13.46 -4.14
CA TYR A 212 20.57 -14.63 -4.33
C TYR A 212 20.85 -14.85 -5.82
N PRO A 213 21.89 -15.70 -6.17
CA PRO A 213 22.24 -15.98 -7.58
C PRO A 213 21.09 -16.53 -8.42
N ASN A 214 20.11 -17.21 -7.82
CA ASN A 214 18.91 -17.73 -8.45
C ASN A 214 17.76 -16.69 -8.58
N LEU A 215 18.04 -15.42 -8.32
CA LEU A 215 17.13 -14.29 -8.33
C LEU A 215 16.07 -14.30 -7.21
N PHE A 216 16.16 -15.22 -6.26
CA PHE A 216 15.30 -15.19 -5.08
C PHE A 216 15.71 -14.10 -4.11
N ASP A 217 14.72 -13.48 -3.49
CA ASP A 217 14.96 -12.46 -2.45
C ASP A 217 15.72 -13.05 -1.26
N ALA A 218 16.73 -12.32 -0.84
CA ALA A 218 17.52 -12.63 0.34
C ALA A 218 17.09 -11.76 1.50
N HIS A 219 16.34 -12.36 2.42
CA HIS A 219 16.03 -11.67 3.68
C HIS A 219 17.24 -11.61 4.65
N PRO A 220 18.21 -12.55 4.81
CA PRO A 220 18.24 -14.01 4.79
C PRO A 220 17.46 -14.62 5.96
N PRO A 221 16.85 -15.83 5.80
CA PRO A 221 16.83 -16.68 4.59
C PRO A 221 15.91 -16.12 3.49
N PHE A 222 15.70 -16.90 2.40
CA PHE A 222 14.77 -16.57 1.32
C PHE A 222 13.35 -16.28 1.84
N GLN A 223 12.78 -15.19 1.33
CA GLN A 223 11.35 -14.85 1.48
C GLN A 223 10.81 -14.35 0.14
N ILE A 224 9.79 -15.02 -0.38
CA ILE A 224 9.18 -14.68 -1.68
C ILE A 224 8.56 -13.27 -1.69
N ASP A 225 8.25 -12.75 -0.53
CA ASP A 225 7.64 -11.43 -0.34
C ASP A 225 8.43 -10.30 -1.00
N GLY A 226 9.77 -10.35 -0.93
CA GLY A 226 10.62 -9.35 -1.58
C GLY A 226 10.54 -9.42 -3.10
N ASN A 227 10.42 -10.62 -3.68
CA ASN A 227 10.22 -10.79 -5.12
C ASN A 227 8.88 -10.20 -5.57
N PHE A 228 7.78 -10.56 -4.90
CA PHE A 228 6.47 -10.04 -5.23
C PHE A 228 6.35 -8.54 -4.94
N GLY A 229 6.90 -8.07 -3.82
CA GLY A 229 6.94 -6.66 -3.48
C GLY A 229 7.71 -5.83 -4.51
N GLY A 230 8.86 -6.31 -4.97
CA GLY A 230 9.64 -5.66 -6.03
C GLY A 230 8.89 -5.59 -7.36
N THR A 231 8.22 -6.68 -7.76
CA THR A 231 7.42 -6.72 -8.98
C THR A 231 6.22 -5.77 -8.92
N ALA A 232 5.47 -5.80 -7.81
CA ALA A 232 4.34 -4.91 -7.59
C ALA A 232 4.77 -3.43 -7.62
N ALA A 233 5.95 -3.13 -7.06
CA ALA A 233 6.45 -1.77 -7.00
C ALA A 233 6.74 -1.17 -8.37
N ILE A 234 7.24 -1.94 -9.34
CA ILE A 234 7.42 -1.46 -10.72
C ILE A 234 6.08 -1.01 -11.29
N VAL A 235 5.02 -1.78 -11.06
CA VAL A 235 3.68 -1.42 -11.52
C VAL A 235 3.20 -0.15 -10.79
N GLU A 236 3.36 -0.07 -9.47
CA GLU A 236 2.96 1.11 -8.67
C GLU A 236 3.74 2.39 -9.05
N MET A 237 4.99 2.27 -9.50
CA MET A 237 5.75 3.40 -10.01
C MET A 237 5.19 3.94 -11.34
N LEU A 238 4.61 3.07 -12.16
CA LEU A 238 4.16 3.40 -13.52
C LEU A 238 2.65 3.61 -13.60
N VAL A 239 1.85 2.87 -12.82
CA VAL A 239 0.39 2.96 -12.82
C VAL A 239 -0.16 2.76 -11.42
N GLN A 240 -0.94 3.72 -10.95
CA GLN A 240 -1.72 3.57 -9.71
C GLN A 240 -3.20 3.68 -10.04
N SER A 241 -3.99 2.67 -9.72
CA SER A 241 -5.42 2.69 -9.97
C SER A 241 -6.23 2.57 -8.68
N ASN A 242 -7.16 3.48 -8.52
CA ASN A 242 -8.23 3.47 -7.54
C ASN A 242 -9.58 3.22 -8.24
N GLU A 243 -10.68 3.25 -7.51
CA GLU A 243 -12.00 2.85 -8.01
C GLU A 243 -12.39 3.52 -9.34
N ASN A 244 -12.14 4.83 -9.48
CA ASN A 244 -12.52 5.60 -10.65
C ASN A 244 -11.37 6.47 -11.19
N GLU A 245 -10.16 6.25 -10.72
CA GLU A 245 -8.98 7.03 -11.08
C GLU A 245 -7.84 6.10 -11.49
N ILE A 246 -7.19 6.41 -12.59
CA ILE A 246 -5.98 5.75 -13.08
C ILE A 246 -4.92 6.83 -13.25
N ARG A 247 -3.92 6.79 -12.38
CA ARG A 247 -2.80 7.72 -12.41
C ARG A 247 -1.64 7.10 -13.17
N LEU A 248 -1.13 7.84 -14.16
CA LEU A 248 -0.13 7.39 -15.12
C LEU A 248 1.23 8.00 -14.77
N LEU A 249 2.26 7.16 -14.72
CA LEU A 249 3.65 7.49 -14.41
C LEU A 249 3.83 8.32 -13.12
N PRO A 250 3.12 8.01 -12.00
CA PRO A 250 3.12 8.86 -10.81
C PRO A 250 4.48 8.92 -10.12
N ALA A 251 5.30 7.89 -10.27
CA ALA A 251 6.61 7.75 -9.64
C ALA A 251 7.67 7.28 -10.63
N LEU A 252 7.68 7.87 -11.84
CA LEU A 252 8.68 7.59 -12.86
C LEU A 252 10.06 8.10 -12.38
N PRO A 253 11.08 7.23 -12.24
CA PRO A 253 12.40 7.67 -11.83
C PRO A 253 13.14 8.35 -12.98
N ASP A 254 14.08 9.21 -12.65
CA ASP A 254 14.94 9.89 -13.64
C ASP A 254 15.74 8.93 -14.53
N ALA A 255 16.03 7.74 -14.02
CA ALA A 255 16.76 6.71 -14.75
C ALA A 255 15.96 6.04 -15.88
N TRP A 256 14.65 6.20 -15.91
CA TRP A 256 13.77 5.63 -16.93
C TRP A 256 13.32 6.73 -17.92
N ASP A 257 14.27 7.26 -18.66
CA ASP A 257 14.06 8.36 -19.61
C ASP A 257 13.03 8.02 -20.68
N SER A 258 13.07 6.82 -21.22
CA SER A 258 12.12 6.32 -22.20
C SER A 258 11.77 4.86 -21.91
N GLY A 259 10.61 4.44 -22.34
CA GLY A 259 10.17 3.06 -22.15
C GLY A 259 8.75 2.78 -22.62
N THR A 260 8.41 1.51 -22.49
CA THR A 260 7.09 0.99 -22.80
C THR A 260 6.72 -0.08 -21.78
N ILE A 261 5.48 -0.07 -21.31
CA ILE A 261 4.90 -1.17 -20.54
C ILE A 261 3.54 -1.53 -21.12
N LYS A 262 3.25 -2.83 -21.20
CA LYS A 262 2.03 -3.38 -21.80
C LYS A 262 1.38 -4.42 -20.91
N GLY A 263 0.07 -4.58 -21.08
CA GLY A 263 -0.71 -5.59 -20.38
C GLY A 263 -0.92 -5.30 -18.90
N ILE A 264 -0.88 -4.03 -18.49
CA ILE A 264 -1.17 -3.62 -17.11
C ILE A 264 -2.67 -3.49 -16.94
N TYR A 265 -3.19 -4.23 -15.96
CA TYR A 265 -4.60 -4.14 -15.60
C TYR A 265 -4.82 -3.10 -14.50
N ALA A 266 -5.73 -2.17 -14.79
CA ALA A 266 -6.23 -1.19 -13.84
C ALA A 266 -7.64 -1.55 -13.36
N ARG A 267 -8.03 -1.02 -12.21
CA ARG A 267 -9.36 -1.26 -11.63
C ARG A 267 -10.46 -0.82 -12.58
N GLY A 268 -11.56 -1.57 -12.60
CA GLY A 268 -12.66 -1.34 -13.52
C GLY A 268 -12.55 -2.12 -14.84
N GLY A 269 -11.60 -3.06 -14.96
CA GLY A 269 -11.43 -3.93 -16.12
C GLY A 269 -10.76 -3.25 -17.32
N PHE A 270 -9.94 -2.24 -17.04
CA PHE A 270 -9.13 -1.56 -18.05
C PHE A 270 -7.78 -2.25 -18.21
N GLU A 271 -7.33 -2.44 -19.44
CA GLU A 271 -5.98 -2.89 -19.78
C GLU A 271 -5.23 -1.75 -20.47
N LEU A 272 -3.97 -1.54 -20.07
CA LEU A 272 -3.17 -0.37 -20.41
C LEU A 272 -1.88 -0.76 -21.10
N GLU A 273 -1.49 0.03 -22.11
CA GLU A 273 -0.13 0.09 -22.67
C GLU A 273 0.34 1.53 -22.63
N LEU A 274 1.45 1.78 -21.94
CA LEU A 274 2.04 3.11 -21.82
C LEU A 274 3.33 3.19 -22.63
N TYR A 275 3.50 4.31 -23.31
CA TYR A 275 4.72 4.67 -24.04
C TYR A 275 5.17 6.04 -23.56
N TRP A 276 6.40 6.16 -23.12
CA TRP A 276 6.97 7.43 -22.70
C TRP A 276 8.35 7.65 -23.28
N ASN A 277 8.70 8.91 -23.51
CA ASN A 277 9.98 9.36 -24.03
C ASN A 277 10.36 10.70 -23.38
N ASN A 278 11.66 10.92 -23.13
CA ASN A 278 12.15 12.10 -22.42
C ASN A 278 11.36 12.35 -21.11
N LYS A 279 11.10 11.29 -20.36
CA LYS A 279 10.31 11.28 -19.10
C LYS A 279 8.86 11.78 -19.23
N ARG A 280 8.32 11.85 -20.44
CA ARG A 280 6.96 12.29 -20.71
C ARG A 280 6.14 11.16 -21.31
N LEU A 281 4.90 11.05 -20.86
CA LEU A 281 3.94 10.16 -21.47
C LEU A 281 3.61 10.65 -22.89
N ASP A 282 3.97 9.86 -23.89
CA ASP A 282 3.65 10.16 -25.28
C ASP A 282 2.29 9.61 -25.67
N LYS A 283 2.04 8.33 -25.31
CA LYS A 283 0.87 7.60 -25.75
C LYS A 283 0.41 6.61 -24.67
N LEU A 284 -0.88 6.56 -24.47
CA LEU A 284 -1.60 5.50 -23.76
C LEU A 284 -2.52 4.78 -24.73
N ILE A 285 -2.40 3.46 -24.83
CA ILE A 285 -3.45 2.61 -25.39
C ILE A 285 -4.23 2.04 -24.23
N ILE A 286 -5.53 2.25 -24.22
CA ILE A 286 -6.41 1.74 -23.17
C ILE A 286 -7.55 0.95 -23.78
N SER A 287 -7.79 -0.24 -23.26
CA SER A 287 -8.93 -1.08 -23.64
C SER A 287 -9.77 -1.44 -22.44
N SER A 288 -11.03 -1.80 -22.66
CA SER A 288 -11.89 -2.28 -21.59
C SER A 288 -12.65 -3.54 -22.01
N LYS A 289 -12.44 -4.63 -21.27
CA LYS A 289 -13.20 -5.89 -21.48
C LYS A 289 -14.64 -5.80 -20.98
N LEU A 290 -14.94 -4.87 -20.09
CA LEU A 290 -16.23 -4.76 -19.42
C LEU A 290 -17.03 -3.54 -19.88
N GLY A 291 -16.36 -2.54 -20.45
CA GLY A 291 -16.87 -1.18 -20.58
C GLY A 291 -16.78 -0.44 -19.24
N GLY A 292 -16.91 0.87 -19.25
CA GLY A 292 -16.90 1.65 -18.02
C GLY A 292 -16.32 3.05 -18.19
N LYS A 293 -16.36 3.78 -17.08
CA LYS A 293 -15.87 5.15 -16.98
C LYS A 293 -14.70 5.20 -15.99
N SER A 294 -13.67 5.96 -16.32
CA SER A 294 -12.56 6.27 -15.42
C SER A 294 -12.00 7.66 -15.68
N THR A 295 -11.29 8.19 -14.70
CA THR A 295 -10.53 9.43 -14.82
C THR A 295 -9.04 9.09 -14.93
N LEU A 296 -8.45 9.42 -16.05
CA LEU A 296 -7.00 9.33 -16.26
C LEU A 296 -6.35 10.58 -15.68
N ILE A 297 -5.26 10.39 -14.93
CA ILE A 297 -4.50 11.47 -14.31
C ILE A 297 -3.03 11.33 -14.71
N TYR A 298 -2.46 12.36 -15.32
CA TYR A 298 -1.04 12.44 -15.64
C TYR A 298 -0.51 13.82 -15.24
N GLY A 299 0.41 13.87 -14.29
CA GLY A 299 0.83 15.13 -13.68
C GLY A 299 -0.38 15.87 -13.10
N ASN A 300 -0.59 17.12 -13.56
CA ASN A 300 -1.73 17.96 -13.19
C ASN A 300 -2.89 17.90 -14.19
N GLN A 301 -2.80 17.08 -15.22
CA GLN A 301 -3.83 16.95 -16.25
C GLN A 301 -4.77 15.79 -15.93
N THR A 302 -6.03 15.97 -16.27
CA THR A 302 -7.06 14.95 -16.12
C THR A 302 -7.85 14.77 -17.42
N LYS A 303 -8.14 13.53 -17.78
CA LYS A 303 -9.02 13.17 -18.90
C LYS A 303 -10.04 12.15 -18.42
N VAL A 304 -11.32 12.45 -18.62
CA VAL A 304 -12.38 11.47 -18.36
C VAL A 304 -12.57 10.62 -19.59
N ILE A 305 -12.55 9.31 -19.42
CA ILE A 305 -12.82 8.34 -20.49
C ILE A 305 -14.10 7.57 -20.20
N GLN A 306 -14.77 7.16 -21.26
CA GLN A 306 -15.92 6.27 -21.25
C GLN A 306 -15.74 5.28 -22.39
N LEU A 307 -15.47 4.01 -22.10
CA LEU A 307 -15.30 2.97 -23.10
C LEU A 307 -16.50 2.02 -23.11
N LYS A 308 -16.85 1.54 -24.27
CA LYS A 308 -17.77 0.39 -24.45
C LYS A 308 -17.02 -0.92 -24.19
N LYS A 309 -17.74 -1.99 -23.97
CA LYS A 309 -17.17 -3.33 -23.88
C LYS A 309 -16.40 -3.68 -25.17
N GLY A 310 -15.13 -4.06 -25.02
CA GLY A 310 -14.23 -4.41 -26.13
C GLY A 310 -13.62 -3.21 -26.86
N GLU A 311 -13.95 -1.98 -26.46
CA GLU A 311 -13.41 -0.77 -27.09
C GLU A 311 -11.95 -0.56 -26.71
N ILE A 312 -11.18 -0.09 -27.70
CA ILE A 312 -9.77 0.31 -27.55
C ILE A 312 -9.68 1.77 -27.97
N GLN A 313 -8.96 2.55 -27.20
CA GLN A 313 -8.72 3.96 -27.49
C GLN A 313 -7.22 4.29 -27.36
N ASP A 314 -6.71 5.05 -28.33
CA ASP A 314 -5.39 5.67 -28.30
C ASP A 314 -5.52 7.09 -27.76
N ILE A 315 -4.72 7.43 -26.75
CA ILE A 315 -4.71 8.74 -26.10
C ILE A 315 -3.30 9.31 -26.17
N LEU A 316 -3.15 10.44 -26.86
CA LEU A 316 -1.92 11.22 -26.88
C LEU A 316 -1.96 12.27 -25.75
N TRP A 317 -0.78 12.57 -25.19
CA TRP A 317 -0.63 13.51 -24.07
C TRP A 317 0.31 14.66 -24.35
#